data_694d2e2bb25f1398d5aa2e8a54448d76
#
_entry.id   694d2e2bb25f1398d5aa2e8a54448d76
#
_cell.length_a   1.000
_cell.length_b   1.000
_cell.length_c   1.000
_cell.angle_alpha   90.00
_cell.angle_beta   90.00
_cell.angle_gamma   90.00
#
_symmetry.space_group_name_H-M   'P 1'
#
loop_
_entity.id
_entity.type
_entity.pdbx_description
1 polymer ?
#
loop_
_entity_poly.entity_id
_entity_poly.type
_entity_poly.pdbx_seq_one_letter_code
_entity_poly.pdbx_strand_id
1 'polypeptide(L)'
;DAGHGGSDPGAVYKGRQEKDDTLDLTLAVGDILKKNGIDVYYTRTTDEYETPFKKATDANNSGADLFVSIHRNSSENPNQYSGVETLVYSDTGLKAEVARNINNQLEDAGFKNLGVDERKNLVVLKRTKMPAVLVEVGFINNDKDNYLFDEEFDSIAQAIADGILESIPSGRPGNTTSNKSNRTDNNNNSNNNSNNNNSSNSQMNNSGRTASAPIDSTAMVNSIPPDNEVFSVPVSSSNIMPQCPCDNNDYDTENEALY
;
A
#
# COMPACT_ATOMS: atom_id res chain seq x y z
N ASP A 1 11.61 -2.42 -5.78
CA ASP A 1 12.29 -1.13 -5.92
C ASP A 1 11.84 -0.18 -4.82
N ALA A 2 12.78 0.40 -4.08
CA ALA A 2 12.52 1.51 -3.19
C ALA A 2 12.66 2.83 -3.96
N GLY A 3 11.59 3.62 -4.03
CA GLY A 3 11.60 4.93 -4.69
C GLY A 3 12.69 5.84 -4.14
N HIS A 4 13.22 6.74 -4.98
CA HIS A 4 14.24 7.74 -4.59
C HIS A 4 15.53 7.14 -4.00
N GLY A 5 16.28 7.90 -3.20
CA GLY A 5 17.48 7.45 -2.50
C GLY A 5 18.66 8.44 -2.61
N GLY A 6 19.57 8.40 -1.64
CA GLY A 6 20.77 9.23 -1.60
C GLY A 6 20.45 10.71 -1.68
N SER A 7 20.92 11.37 -2.76
CA SER A 7 20.70 12.79 -3.01
C SER A 7 19.28 13.17 -3.45
N ASP A 8 18.46 12.19 -3.82
CA ASP A 8 17.05 12.38 -4.15
C ASP A 8 16.16 11.99 -2.95
N PRO A 9 15.65 12.96 -2.17
CA PRO A 9 14.82 12.67 -0.99
C PRO A 9 13.40 12.22 -1.34
N GLY A 10 12.96 12.38 -2.60
CA GLY A 10 11.55 12.33 -2.96
C GLY A 10 10.77 13.50 -2.36
N ALA A 11 9.49 13.31 -2.11
CA ALA A 11 8.69 14.31 -1.41
C ALA A 11 9.13 14.45 0.06
N VAL A 12 9.07 15.69 0.56
CA VAL A 12 9.50 16.02 1.93
C VAL A 12 8.39 16.76 2.67
N TYR A 13 8.03 16.29 3.85
CA TYR A 13 7.02 16.93 4.69
C TYR A 13 7.41 16.89 6.16
N LYS A 14 7.47 18.07 6.82
CA LYS A 14 7.85 18.21 8.25
C LYS A 14 9.15 17.47 8.62
N GLY A 15 10.10 17.39 7.67
CA GLY A 15 11.39 16.72 7.85
C GLY A 15 11.38 15.21 7.52
N ARG A 16 10.23 14.59 7.30
CA ARG A 16 10.10 13.22 6.77
C ARG A 16 10.46 13.23 5.30
N GLN A 17 11.27 12.27 4.86
CA GLN A 17 11.69 12.12 3.48
C GLN A 17 11.12 10.82 2.92
N GLU A 18 10.56 10.89 1.71
CA GLU A 18 9.97 9.73 1.05
C GLU A 18 10.95 8.58 0.90
N LYS A 19 12.21 8.87 0.55
CA LYS A 19 13.25 7.86 0.36
C LYS A 19 13.47 6.93 1.57
N ASP A 20 13.26 7.44 2.78
CA ASP A 20 13.43 6.66 4.02
C ASP A 20 12.25 5.71 4.20
N ASP A 21 11.03 6.21 4.06
CA ASP A 21 9.80 5.40 4.13
C ASP A 21 9.79 4.28 3.09
N THR A 22 10.17 4.62 1.85
CA THR A 22 10.16 3.66 0.74
C THR A 22 11.21 2.58 0.91
N LEU A 23 12.39 2.91 1.45
CA LEU A 23 13.42 1.92 1.74
C LEU A 23 12.97 0.92 2.80
N ASP A 24 12.50 1.43 3.94
CA ASP A 24 12.08 0.60 5.07
C ASP A 24 10.93 -0.33 4.67
N LEU A 25 9.93 0.22 3.98
CA LEU A 25 8.77 -0.57 3.55
C LEU A 25 9.14 -1.60 2.47
N THR A 26 10.01 -1.25 1.51
CA THR A 26 10.48 -2.20 0.49
C THR A 26 11.21 -3.38 1.11
N LEU A 27 12.07 -3.13 2.11
CA LEU A 27 12.79 -4.20 2.80
C LEU A 27 11.84 -5.10 3.58
N ALA A 28 10.86 -4.52 4.29
CA ALA A 28 9.85 -5.28 5.03
C ALA A 28 9.00 -6.18 4.12
N VAL A 29 8.48 -5.62 3.02
CA VAL A 29 7.72 -6.37 1.99
C VAL A 29 8.56 -7.51 1.41
N GLY A 30 9.80 -7.23 1.05
CA GLY A 30 10.68 -8.23 0.48
C GLY A 30 11.02 -9.36 1.45
N ASP A 31 11.14 -9.08 2.74
CA ASP A 31 11.36 -10.12 3.76
C ASP A 31 10.12 -11.02 3.94
N ILE A 32 8.91 -10.46 3.83
CA ILE A 32 7.67 -11.26 3.83
C ILE A 32 7.62 -12.14 2.59
N LEU A 33 7.90 -11.60 1.41
CA LEU A 33 7.91 -12.35 0.15
C LEU A 33 8.93 -13.50 0.19
N LYS A 34 10.16 -13.26 0.69
CA LYS A 34 11.19 -14.31 0.86
C LYS A 34 10.71 -15.42 1.79
N LYS A 35 10.07 -15.09 2.91
CA LYS A 35 9.48 -16.07 3.84
C LYS A 35 8.40 -16.93 3.17
N ASN A 36 7.76 -16.40 2.14
CA ASN A 36 6.78 -17.10 1.30
C ASN A 36 7.39 -17.79 0.07
N GLY A 37 8.73 -17.92 0.01
CA GLY A 37 9.44 -18.66 -1.04
C GLY A 37 9.57 -17.90 -2.37
N ILE A 38 9.44 -16.58 -2.36
CA ILE A 38 9.66 -15.73 -3.53
C ILE A 38 11.11 -15.24 -3.54
N ASP A 39 11.78 -15.38 -4.66
CA ASP A 39 13.08 -14.76 -4.86
C ASP A 39 12.92 -13.26 -5.05
N VAL A 40 13.62 -12.46 -4.23
CA VAL A 40 13.51 -11.00 -4.25
C VAL A 40 14.85 -10.37 -4.63
N TYR A 41 14.82 -9.58 -5.70
CA TYR A 41 15.89 -8.66 -6.09
C TYR A 41 15.52 -7.24 -5.69
N TYR A 42 16.43 -6.51 -5.06
CA TYR A 42 16.24 -5.11 -4.69
C TYR A 42 17.08 -4.21 -5.60
N THR A 43 16.52 -3.10 -6.06
CA THR A 43 17.29 -2.08 -6.78
C THR A 43 18.27 -1.37 -5.84
N ARG A 44 17.84 -1.12 -4.59
CA ARG A 44 18.71 -0.64 -3.51
C ARG A 44 18.31 -1.26 -2.17
N THR A 45 19.27 -1.39 -1.26
CA THR A 45 19.09 -1.84 0.12
C THR A 45 19.65 -0.86 1.14
N THR A 46 20.18 0.27 0.67
CA THR A 46 20.77 1.35 1.45
C THR A 46 20.29 2.70 0.90
N ASP A 47 20.65 3.79 1.58
CA ASP A 47 20.34 5.15 1.12
C ASP A 47 21.29 5.59 0.01
N GLU A 48 21.10 5.01 -1.20
CA GLU A 48 21.88 5.29 -2.39
C GLU A 48 20.99 5.86 -3.49
N TYR A 49 21.54 6.80 -4.27
CA TYR A 49 20.85 7.35 -5.44
C TYR A 49 21.02 6.45 -6.66
N GLU A 50 19.93 6.05 -7.24
CA GLU A 50 19.88 5.42 -8.55
C GLU A 50 18.86 6.10 -9.45
N THR A 51 19.26 6.37 -10.69
CA THR A 51 18.33 6.97 -11.66
C THR A 51 17.18 6.00 -11.97
N PRO A 52 15.97 6.48 -12.31
CA PRO A 52 14.85 5.62 -12.72
C PRO A 52 15.22 4.71 -13.92
N PHE A 53 16.09 5.19 -14.81
CA PHE A 53 16.60 4.40 -15.93
C PHE A 53 17.48 3.22 -15.45
N LYS A 54 18.39 3.48 -14.48
CA LYS A 54 19.23 2.43 -13.90
C LYS A 54 18.37 1.38 -13.19
N LYS A 55 17.40 1.79 -12.37
CA LYS A 55 16.45 0.90 -11.69
C LYS A 55 15.72 -0.01 -12.67
N ALA A 56 15.19 0.55 -13.78
CA ALA A 56 14.54 -0.24 -14.83
C ALA A 56 15.52 -1.20 -15.54
N THR A 57 16.76 -0.77 -15.75
CA THR A 57 17.81 -1.60 -16.39
C THR A 57 18.19 -2.78 -15.49
N ASP A 58 18.41 -2.53 -14.21
CA ASP A 58 18.76 -3.56 -13.23
C ASP A 58 17.60 -4.57 -13.05
N ALA A 59 16.36 -4.08 -12.99
CA ALA A 59 15.18 -4.94 -13.00
C ALA A 59 15.14 -5.84 -14.24
N ASN A 60 15.40 -5.29 -15.43
CA ASN A 60 15.43 -6.08 -16.67
C ASN A 60 16.55 -7.13 -16.70
N ASN A 61 17.67 -6.87 -16.02
CA ASN A 61 18.83 -7.76 -15.95
C ASN A 61 18.68 -8.81 -14.83
N SER A 62 17.84 -8.57 -13.83
CA SER A 62 17.64 -9.49 -12.71
C SER A 62 16.93 -10.79 -13.11
N GLY A 63 16.17 -10.77 -14.22
CA GLY A 63 15.34 -11.89 -14.64
C GLY A 63 14.06 -12.05 -13.83
N ALA A 64 13.64 -11.02 -13.08
CA ALA A 64 12.41 -11.03 -12.30
C ALA A 64 11.16 -11.12 -13.21
N ASP A 65 10.12 -11.78 -12.69
CA ASP A 65 8.84 -11.95 -13.38
C ASP A 65 7.86 -10.78 -13.14
N LEU A 66 8.11 -9.97 -12.09
CA LEU A 66 7.31 -8.82 -11.70
C LEU A 66 8.21 -7.73 -11.14
N PHE A 67 7.90 -6.47 -11.45
CA PHE A 67 8.54 -5.30 -10.86
C PHE A 67 7.52 -4.53 -10.03
N VAL A 68 7.88 -4.24 -8.77
CA VAL A 68 7.06 -3.44 -7.84
C VAL A 68 7.91 -2.30 -7.30
N SER A 69 7.54 -1.06 -7.59
CA SER A 69 8.16 0.15 -7.04
C SER A 69 7.29 0.69 -5.92
N ILE A 70 7.88 1.06 -4.79
CA ILE A 70 7.18 1.58 -3.62
C ILE A 70 7.52 3.06 -3.43
N HIS A 71 6.48 3.88 -3.34
CA HIS A 71 6.52 5.33 -3.24
C HIS A 71 5.53 5.86 -2.21
N ARG A 72 5.60 7.15 -1.91
CA ARG A 72 4.63 7.91 -1.12
C ARG A 72 4.17 9.12 -1.93
N ASN A 73 2.87 9.19 -2.19
CA ASN A 73 2.28 10.30 -2.94
C ASN A 73 2.45 11.64 -2.21
N SER A 74 2.31 12.74 -2.93
CA SER A 74 2.23 14.07 -2.33
C SER A 74 1.26 14.96 -3.10
N SER A 75 0.67 15.93 -2.42
CA SER A 75 -0.23 16.91 -3.00
C SER A 75 0.34 18.32 -2.89
N GLU A 76 -0.18 19.25 -3.68
CA GLU A 76 0.25 20.65 -3.66
C GLU A 76 0.10 21.27 -2.27
N ASN A 77 -1.03 20.99 -1.59
CA ASN A 77 -1.30 21.50 -0.25
C ASN A 77 -1.33 20.34 0.76
N PRO A 78 -0.78 20.53 1.98
CA PRO A 78 -0.87 19.52 3.03
C PRO A 78 -2.31 19.15 3.34
N ASN A 79 -2.54 17.85 3.60
CA ASN A 79 -3.84 17.27 3.96
C ASN A 79 -4.95 17.43 2.87
N GLN A 80 -4.57 17.75 1.63
CA GLN A 80 -5.51 17.92 0.54
C GLN A 80 -6.07 16.59 0.05
N TYR A 81 -5.22 15.59 -0.09
CA TYR A 81 -5.58 14.24 -0.52
C TYR A 81 -5.09 13.21 0.50
N SER A 82 -5.73 12.04 0.51
CA SER A 82 -5.42 10.92 1.40
C SER A 82 -5.78 9.61 0.70
N GLY A 83 -4.99 8.57 0.91
CA GLY A 83 -5.24 7.23 0.41
C GLY A 83 -4.13 6.67 -0.44
N VAL A 84 -4.34 5.47 -0.96
CA VAL A 84 -3.39 4.71 -1.77
C VAL A 84 -3.86 4.61 -3.21
N GLU A 85 -2.93 4.63 -4.14
CA GLU A 85 -3.16 4.31 -5.54
C GLU A 85 -2.02 3.49 -6.11
N THR A 86 -2.27 2.72 -7.16
CA THR A 86 -1.21 2.00 -7.85
C THR A 86 -1.19 2.41 -9.32
N LEU A 87 0.00 2.81 -9.76
CA LEU A 87 0.24 3.31 -11.10
C LEU A 87 0.75 2.19 -12.00
N VAL A 88 0.25 2.15 -13.22
CA VAL A 88 0.62 1.17 -14.24
C VAL A 88 0.87 1.84 -15.59
N TYR A 89 1.68 1.23 -16.45
CA TYR A 89 1.83 1.73 -17.83
C TYR A 89 0.54 1.62 -18.64
N SER A 90 -0.21 0.53 -18.44
CA SER A 90 -1.54 0.32 -19.01
C SER A 90 -2.37 -0.57 -18.08
N ASP A 91 -3.64 -0.24 -17.87
CA ASP A 91 -4.54 -0.97 -16.97
C ASP A 91 -5.05 -2.27 -17.60
N THR A 92 -4.12 -3.19 -17.89
CA THR A 92 -4.41 -4.49 -18.53
C THR A 92 -3.48 -5.60 -18.06
N GLY A 93 -3.98 -6.85 -18.08
CA GLY A 93 -3.19 -8.05 -17.78
C GLY A 93 -2.72 -8.13 -16.33
N LEU A 94 -1.65 -8.90 -16.08
CA LEU A 94 -1.17 -9.22 -14.73
C LEU A 94 -0.86 -7.97 -13.89
N LYS A 95 -0.25 -6.93 -14.47
CA LYS A 95 0.06 -5.70 -13.72
C LYS A 95 -1.18 -5.00 -13.18
N ALA A 96 -2.28 -5.02 -13.93
CA ALA A 96 -3.55 -4.45 -13.49
C ALA A 96 -4.20 -5.28 -12.38
N GLU A 97 -4.05 -6.60 -12.41
CA GLU A 97 -4.50 -7.51 -11.36
C GLU A 97 -3.70 -7.30 -10.08
N VAL A 98 -2.36 -7.30 -10.17
CA VAL A 98 -1.46 -7.00 -9.05
C VAL A 98 -1.79 -5.65 -8.42
N ALA A 99 -1.97 -4.61 -9.24
CA ALA A 99 -2.28 -3.26 -8.76
C ALA A 99 -3.59 -3.22 -7.94
N ARG A 100 -4.64 -3.88 -8.44
CA ARG A 100 -5.93 -3.94 -7.73
C ARG A 100 -5.84 -4.75 -6.45
N ASN A 101 -5.15 -5.90 -6.48
CA ASN A 101 -5.00 -6.74 -5.29
C ASN A 101 -4.22 -6.00 -4.20
N ILE A 102 -3.11 -5.33 -4.53
CA ILE A 102 -2.37 -4.50 -3.58
C ILE A 102 -3.26 -3.39 -3.00
N ASN A 103 -3.98 -2.65 -3.84
CA ASN A 103 -4.86 -1.58 -3.38
C ASN A 103 -5.98 -2.09 -2.45
N ASN A 104 -6.57 -3.25 -2.75
CA ASN A 104 -7.60 -3.85 -1.92
C ASN A 104 -7.06 -4.25 -0.54
N GLN A 105 -5.88 -4.86 -0.50
CA GLN A 105 -5.23 -5.22 0.76
C GLN A 105 -4.83 -3.98 1.59
N LEU A 106 -4.38 -2.90 0.93
CA LEU A 106 -4.10 -1.63 1.60
C LEU A 106 -5.36 -0.91 2.09
N GLU A 107 -6.51 -1.09 1.40
CA GLU A 107 -7.81 -0.63 1.88
C GLU A 107 -8.22 -1.37 3.16
N ASP A 108 -8.03 -2.68 3.21
CA ASP A 108 -8.28 -3.49 4.40
C ASP A 108 -7.34 -3.11 5.56
N ALA A 109 -6.13 -2.62 5.27
CA ALA A 109 -5.21 -2.05 6.25
C ALA A 109 -5.58 -0.62 6.70
N GLY A 110 -6.66 -0.03 6.16
CA GLY A 110 -7.26 1.23 6.64
C GLY A 110 -7.07 2.45 5.74
N PHE A 111 -6.39 2.33 4.62
CA PHE A 111 -6.28 3.43 3.66
C PHE A 111 -7.56 3.57 2.82
N LYS A 112 -7.78 4.79 2.31
CA LYS A 112 -8.75 5.00 1.24
C LYS A 112 -8.14 4.49 -0.07
N ASN A 113 -8.84 3.60 -0.77
CA ASN A 113 -8.45 3.13 -2.09
C ASN A 113 -8.83 4.16 -3.16
N LEU A 114 -7.86 4.71 -3.86
CA LEU A 114 -8.03 5.68 -4.93
C LEU A 114 -8.07 5.01 -6.32
N GLY A 115 -7.76 3.72 -6.38
CA GLY A 115 -7.82 2.93 -7.60
C GLY A 115 -6.48 2.77 -8.30
N VAL A 116 -6.56 2.35 -9.56
CA VAL A 116 -5.40 2.13 -10.45
C VAL A 116 -5.43 3.19 -11.53
N ASP A 117 -4.27 3.83 -11.80
CA ASP A 117 -4.18 4.86 -12.82
C ASP A 117 -3.04 4.59 -13.82
N GLU A 118 -3.23 5.03 -15.08
CA GLU A 118 -2.23 4.88 -16.13
C GLU A 118 -1.23 6.04 -16.13
N ARG A 119 0.06 5.72 -16.03
CA ARG A 119 1.19 6.67 -16.11
C ARG A 119 2.21 6.22 -17.15
N LYS A 120 2.03 6.66 -18.39
CA LYS A 120 2.87 6.25 -19.54
C LYS A 120 4.23 6.93 -19.61
N ASN A 121 4.42 7.99 -18.85
CA ASN A 121 5.64 8.79 -18.76
C ASN A 121 6.62 8.30 -17.69
N LEU A 122 6.20 7.51 -16.70
CA LEU A 122 7.10 7.01 -15.66
C LEU A 122 8.11 6.01 -16.23
N VAL A 123 9.38 6.34 -16.11
CA VAL A 123 10.49 5.57 -16.70
C VAL A 123 10.49 4.12 -16.23
N VAL A 124 10.31 3.88 -14.93
CA VAL A 124 10.31 2.52 -14.37
C VAL A 124 9.13 1.68 -14.86
N LEU A 125 7.99 2.28 -15.20
CA LEU A 125 6.85 1.57 -15.78
C LEU A 125 6.99 1.37 -17.29
N LYS A 126 7.63 2.34 -17.98
CA LYS A 126 7.79 2.34 -19.44
C LYS A 126 8.95 1.46 -19.92
N ARG A 127 10.04 1.37 -19.15
CA ARG A 127 11.29 0.73 -19.57
C ARG A 127 11.50 -0.67 -19.02
N THR A 128 10.75 -1.09 -18.03
CA THR A 128 10.72 -2.49 -17.55
C THR A 128 10.05 -3.40 -18.59
N LYS A 129 10.60 -4.60 -18.77
CA LYS A 129 10.15 -5.59 -19.75
C LYS A 129 9.10 -6.56 -19.17
N MET A 130 9.13 -6.76 -17.86
CA MET A 130 8.15 -7.54 -17.13
C MET A 130 6.93 -6.67 -16.74
N PRO A 131 5.80 -7.27 -16.30
CA PRO A 131 4.73 -6.54 -15.64
C PRO A 131 5.28 -5.66 -14.53
N ALA A 132 4.88 -4.38 -14.51
CA ALA A 132 5.41 -3.39 -13.58
C ALA A 132 4.28 -2.57 -12.96
N VAL A 133 4.37 -2.33 -11.65
CA VAL A 133 3.47 -1.48 -10.87
C VAL A 133 4.29 -0.52 -10.00
N LEU A 134 3.75 0.68 -9.75
CA LEU A 134 4.27 1.63 -8.79
C LEU A 134 3.16 1.91 -7.77
N VAL A 135 3.43 1.61 -6.51
CA VAL A 135 2.47 1.72 -5.40
C VAL A 135 2.73 3.00 -4.64
N GLU A 136 1.76 3.90 -4.63
CA GLU A 136 1.74 5.12 -3.82
C GLU A 136 1.06 4.83 -2.47
N VAL A 137 1.85 4.63 -1.42
CA VAL A 137 1.39 4.18 -0.11
C VAL A 137 1.03 5.36 0.77
N GLY A 138 -0.11 5.99 0.50
CA GLY A 138 -0.57 7.19 1.20
C GLY A 138 0.18 8.46 0.80
N PHE A 139 -0.36 9.61 1.19
CA PHE A 139 0.25 10.91 0.93
C PHE A 139 1.20 11.28 2.06
N ILE A 140 2.49 11.48 1.75
CA ILE A 140 3.50 11.85 2.76
C ILE A 140 3.21 13.21 3.41
N ASN A 141 2.49 14.08 2.71
CA ASN A 141 2.06 15.37 3.26
C ASN A 141 0.62 15.37 3.79
N ASN A 142 0.11 14.19 4.16
CA ASN A 142 -1.15 14.02 4.86
C ASN A 142 -0.90 13.44 6.27
N ASP A 143 -1.31 14.16 7.31
CA ASP A 143 -1.04 13.78 8.70
C ASP A 143 -1.76 12.46 9.09
N LYS A 144 -2.96 12.18 8.53
CA LYS A 144 -3.68 10.94 8.78
C LYS A 144 -2.99 9.75 8.11
N ASP A 145 -2.55 9.91 6.86
CA ASP A 145 -1.84 8.85 6.14
C ASP A 145 -0.50 8.55 6.78
N ASN A 146 0.21 9.57 7.30
CA ASN A 146 1.45 9.37 8.06
C ASN A 146 1.21 8.65 9.38
N TYR A 147 0.15 9.03 10.11
CA TYR A 147 -0.21 8.32 11.35
C TYR A 147 -0.50 6.84 11.08
N LEU A 148 -1.29 6.54 10.03
CA LEU A 148 -1.60 5.16 9.64
C LEU A 148 -0.33 4.40 9.19
N PHE A 149 0.54 5.05 8.42
CA PHE A 149 1.80 4.46 7.96
C PHE A 149 2.70 4.07 9.14
N ASP A 150 2.77 4.89 10.18
CA ASP A 150 3.61 4.65 11.35
C ASP A 150 3.01 3.57 12.27
N GLU A 151 1.70 3.63 12.55
CA GLU A 151 1.04 2.70 13.49
C GLU A 151 0.79 1.31 12.87
N GLU A 152 0.55 1.23 11.56
CA GLU A 152 0.19 -0.01 10.86
C GLU A 152 1.30 -0.47 9.90
N PHE A 153 2.55 -0.07 10.11
CA PHE A 153 3.65 -0.35 9.20
C PHE A 153 3.78 -1.83 8.81
N ASP A 154 3.74 -2.73 9.80
CA ASP A 154 3.82 -4.17 9.55
C ASP A 154 2.60 -4.71 8.81
N SER A 155 1.39 -4.19 9.11
CA SER A 155 0.14 -4.52 8.41
C SER A 155 0.18 -4.05 6.96
N ILE A 156 0.74 -2.86 6.70
CA ILE A 156 0.93 -2.30 5.36
C ILE A 156 1.91 -3.14 4.55
N ALA A 157 3.04 -3.53 5.15
CA ALA A 157 4.02 -4.40 4.51
C ALA A 157 3.40 -5.76 4.16
N GLN A 158 2.60 -6.33 5.08
CA GLN A 158 1.88 -7.59 4.84
C GLN A 158 0.84 -7.43 3.73
N ALA A 159 0.05 -6.34 3.73
CA ALA A 159 -0.95 -6.05 2.72
C ALA A 159 -0.37 -5.99 1.30
N ILE A 160 0.77 -5.30 1.12
CA ILE A 160 1.45 -5.26 -0.18
C ILE A 160 1.92 -6.65 -0.59
N ALA A 161 2.53 -7.39 0.33
CA ALA A 161 3.01 -8.74 0.05
C ALA A 161 1.85 -9.70 -0.31
N ASP A 162 0.73 -9.64 0.41
CA ASP A 162 -0.45 -10.47 0.14
C ASP A 162 -1.06 -10.15 -1.22
N GLY A 163 -1.20 -8.87 -1.59
CA GLY A 163 -1.68 -8.47 -2.91
C GLY A 163 -0.79 -8.98 -4.05
N ILE A 164 0.53 -9.03 -3.83
CA ILE A 164 1.47 -9.64 -4.78
C ILE A 164 1.26 -11.16 -4.85
N LEU A 165 1.20 -11.84 -3.69
CA LEU A 165 1.06 -13.30 -3.59
C LEU A 165 -0.26 -13.82 -4.18
N GLU A 166 -1.35 -13.10 -4.00
CA GLU A 166 -2.65 -13.42 -4.61
C GLU A 166 -2.63 -13.39 -6.14
N SER A 167 -1.74 -12.59 -6.72
CA SER A 167 -1.62 -12.41 -8.17
C SER A 167 -0.71 -13.45 -8.84
N ILE A 168 0.04 -14.23 -8.05
CA ILE A 168 0.95 -15.23 -8.57
C ILE A 168 0.19 -16.56 -8.74
N PRO A 169 0.20 -17.20 -9.95
CA PRO A 169 -0.47 -18.48 -10.15
C PRO A 169 -0.01 -19.53 -9.15
N SER A 170 -0.96 -20.19 -8.50
CA SER A 170 -0.74 -21.27 -7.53
C SER A 170 -0.17 -22.52 -8.23
N GLY A 171 1.09 -22.46 -8.64
CA GLY A 171 1.73 -23.54 -9.42
C GLY A 171 3.23 -23.67 -9.20
N ARG A 172 3.87 -22.81 -8.39
CA ARG A 172 5.26 -23.02 -7.97
C ARG A 172 5.30 -23.97 -6.78
N PRO A 173 6.19 -25.00 -6.78
CA PRO A 173 6.33 -25.90 -5.63
C PRO A 173 6.88 -25.09 -4.44
N GLY A 174 6.02 -24.77 -3.50
CA GLY A 174 6.38 -24.06 -2.27
C GLY A 174 5.22 -23.40 -1.53
N ASN A 175 4.09 -23.15 -2.15
CA ASN A 175 2.98 -22.46 -1.49
C ASN A 175 1.81 -23.40 -1.19
N THR A 176 1.87 -24.07 -0.02
CA THR A 176 0.73 -24.75 0.59
C THR A 176 0.37 -24.03 1.89
N THR A 177 -0.40 -22.97 1.80
CA THR A 177 -1.21 -22.50 2.94
C THR A 177 -2.60 -22.17 2.44
N SER A 178 -3.43 -23.22 2.56
CA SER A 178 -4.87 -23.12 2.40
C SER A 178 -5.47 -22.37 3.58
N ASN A 179 -5.92 -21.17 3.38
CA ASN A 179 -6.98 -20.59 4.21
C ASN A 179 -8.19 -20.29 3.34
N LYS A 180 -8.99 -21.34 3.11
CA LYS A 180 -10.37 -21.18 2.67
C LYS A 180 -11.19 -20.68 3.86
N SER A 181 -11.44 -19.40 3.92
CA SER A 181 -12.57 -18.90 4.69
C SER A 181 -13.85 -19.26 3.94
N ASN A 182 -14.58 -20.24 4.49
CA ASN A 182 -15.92 -20.61 4.07
C ASN A 182 -16.87 -19.43 4.25
N ARG A 183 -17.19 -18.72 3.17
CA ARG A 183 -18.47 -18.02 3.07
C ARG A 183 -19.52 -19.05 2.68
N THR A 184 -20.28 -19.47 3.66
CA THR A 184 -21.50 -20.25 3.49
C THR A 184 -22.60 -19.33 2.95
N ASP A 185 -22.90 -19.46 1.68
CA ASP A 185 -24.17 -19.00 1.13
C ASP A 185 -25.27 -19.93 1.60
N ASN A 186 -26.11 -19.41 2.52
CA ASN A 186 -27.34 -20.04 2.93
C ASN A 186 -28.41 -19.71 1.91
N ASN A 187 -28.84 -20.68 1.12
CA ASN A 187 -30.18 -20.64 0.54
C ASN A 187 -30.85 -22.01 0.52
N ASN A 188 -31.83 -22.09 1.40
CA ASN A 188 -33.17 -22.68 1.31
C ASN A 188 -33.37 -24.18 1.08
N ASN A 189 -34.06 -24.70 2.02
CA ASN A 189 -35.42 -25.24 1.99
C ASN A 189 -35.63 -26.75 2.18
N SER A 190 -36.49 -26.99 3.14
CA SER A 190 -37.48 -28.08 3.26
C SER A 190 -37.14 -29.36 4.04
N ASN A 191 -37.78 -29.42 5.23
CA ASN A 191 -38.57 -30.50 5.79
C ASN A 191 -38.01 -31.94 5.88
N ASN A 192 -37.79 -32.43 7.06
CA ASN A 192 -38.72 -33.36 7.78
C ASN A 192 -38.07 -33.97 9.06
N ASN A 193 -38.73 -33.69 10.18
CA ASN A 193 -39.22 -34.61 11.20
C ASN A 193 -38.39 -35.87 11.56
N SER A 194 -37.91 -35.93 12.81
CA SER A 194 -38.25 -36.93 13.81
C SER A 194 -37.25 -37.00 14.98
N ASN A 195 -37.77 -36.72 16.14
CA ASN A 195 -37.56 -37.31 17.49
C ASN A 195 -36.25 -38.10 17.76
N ASN A 196 -35.52 -37.75 18.82
CA ASN A 196 -35.62 -38.37 20.14
C ASN A 196 -34.59 -37.82 21.16
N ASN A 197 -35.14 -37.49 22.32
CA ASN A 197 -34.64 -37.54 23.68
C ASN A 197 -33.16 -38.06 23.94
N ASN A 198 -32.37 -37.38 24.73
CA ASN A 198 -32.24 -37.70 26.16
C ASN A 198 -31.30 -36.75 26.93
N SER A 199 -31.71 -36.53 28.14
CA SER A 199 -31.17 -35.80 29.29
C SER A 199 -29.73 -36.13 29.69
N SER A 200 -29.08 -35.14 30.29
CA SER A 200 -28.56 -35.04 31.69
C SER A 200 -27.35 -34.11 31.73
N ASN A 201 -27.42 -32.97 32.36
CA ASN A 201 -27.27 -32.66 33.80
C ASN A 201 -25.83 -32.76 34.31
N SER A 202 -25.29 -31.66 34.73
CA SER A 202 -24.59 -31.27 35.97
C SER A 202 -23.65 -30.09 35.70
N GLN A 203 -23.97 -28.93 36.17
CA GLN A 203 -23.74 -28.23 37.45
C GLN A 203 -22.27 -27.96 37.84
N MET A 204 -22.07 -26.66 38.05
CA MET A 204 -21.34 -25.93 39.12
C MET A 204 -19.83 -25.94 39.13
N ASN A 205 -19.14 -24.78 39.20
CA ASN A 205 -18.87 -23.83 40.29
C ASN A 205 -17.94 -22.75 39.77
N ASN A 206 -18.18 -21.50 39.85
CA ASN A 206 -18.17 -20.45 40.89
C ASN A 206 -16.84 -20.23 41.61
N SER A 207 -16.43 -19.02 41.57
CA SER A 207 -15.61 -18.14 42.43
C SER A 207 -14.42 -17.54 41.67
N GLY A 208 -14.16 -16.23 41.69
CA GLY A 208 -14.59 -15.11 42.48
C GLY A 208 -13.58 -13.98 42.37
N ARG A 209 -14.07 -12.74 42.29
CA ARG A 209 -13.45 -11.49 42.75
C ARG A 209 -12.04 -11.12 42.23
N THR A 210 -11.78 -9.89 41.75
CA THR A 210 -11.93 -8.61 42.48
C THR A 210 -11.94 -7.43 41.49
N ALA A 211 -12.74 -6.43 41.85
CA ALA A 211 -12.84 -5.12 41.22
C ALA A 211 -11.66 -4.24 41.59
N SER A 212 -11.27 -3.35 40.70
CA SER A 212 -10.59 -2.11 41.02
C SER A 212 -11.22 -0.95 40.25
N ALA A 213 -11.50 0.11 40.98
CA ALA A 213 -12.31 1.27 40.64
C ALA A 213 -11.54 2.33 39.83
N PRO A 214 -12.20 3.42 39.41
CA PRO A 214 -11.81 4.28 38.28
C PRO A 214 -10.89 5.42 38.71
N ILE A 215 -10.06 5.89 37.76
CA ILE A 215 -9.33 7.13 37.90
C ILE A 215 -10.04 8.22 37.09
N ASP A 216 -10.48 9.21 37.86
CA ASP A 216 -11.00 10.49 37.47
C ASP A 216 -9.91 11.35 36.78
N SER A 217 -10.21 11.95 35.63
CA SER A 217 -9.44 13.03 35.10
C SER A 217 -10.35 14.07 34.47
N THR A 218 -10.63 15.04 35.29
CA THR A 218 -11.22 16.36 34.96
C THR A 218 -10.24 17.20 34.12
N ALA A 219 -10.80 17.76 33.04
CA ALA A 219 -10.63 19.09 32.49
C ALA A 219 -9.28 19.53 31.92
N MET A 220 -9.32 19.93 30.65
CA MET A 220 -9.11 21.35 30.28
C MET A 220 -9.72 21.60 28.89
N VAL A 221 -10.77 22.41 28.94
CA VAL A 221 -11.35 23.04 27.75
C VAL A 221 -10.51 24.29 27.45
N ASN A 222 -9.99 24.40 26.23
CA ASN A 222 -9.55 25.68 25.70
C ASN A 222 -10.27 25.98 24.36
N SER A 223 -10.96 27.08 24.44
CA SER A 223 -11.82 27.76 23.50
C SER A 223 -11.11 28.14 22.20
N ILE A 224 -11.76 27.85 21.09
CA ILE A 224 -11.47 28.35 19.73
C ILE A 224 -12.30 29.64 19.55
N PRO A 225 -11.73 30.74 19.06
CA PRO A 225 -12.53 31.87 18.58
C PRO A 225 -12.99 31.66 17.13
N PRO A 226 -14.12 32.25 16.74
CA PRO A 226 -14.62 32.16 15.38
C PRO A 226 -14.10 33.31 14.52
N ASP A 227 -13.57 33.02 13.34
CA ASP A 227 -13.51 34.03 12.29
C ASP A 227 -14.03 33.46 10.97
N ASN A 228 -15.14 34.02 10.56
CA ASN A 228 -15.74 33.96 9.24
C ASN A 228 -14.91 34.83 8.29
N GLU A 229 -14.42 34.26 7.19
CA GLU A 229 -14.40 34.99 5.91
C GLU A 229 -14.64 34.04 4.75
N VAL A 230 -15.73 34.29 4.07
CA VAL A 230 -16.17 33.62 2.84
C VAL A 230 -15.43 34.28 1.69
N PHE A 231 -14.53 33.57 1.02
CA PHE A 231 -14.08 33.91 -0.31
C PHE A 231 -14.59 32.85 -1.30
N SER A 232 -15.55 33.24 -2.09
CA SER A 232 -16.00 32.51 -3.26
C SER A 232 -14.99 32.65 -4.40
N VAL A 233 -14.43 31.53 -4.84
CA VAL A 233 -13.64 31.44 -6.08
C VAL A 233 -14.35 30.49 -7.04
N PRO A 234 -14.41 30.79 -8.35
CA PRO A 234 -15.24 30.06 -9.29
C PRO A 234 -14.69 28.67 -9.58
N VAL A 235 -15.60 27.70 -9.57
CA VAL A 235 -15.35 26.29 -9.93
C VAL A 235 -15.01 26.22 -11.43
N SER A 236 -13.76 25.96 -11.74
CA SER A 236 -13.37 25.46 -13.05
C SER A 236 -13.17 23.95 -12.93
N SER A 237 -14.07 23.20 -13.54
CA SER A 237 -14.06 21.76 -13.59
C SER A 237 -12.98 21.27 -14.55
N SER A 238 -11.85 20.84 -13.99
CA SER A 238 -11.00 19.81 -14.58
C SER A 238 -10.35 19.07 -13.41
N ASN A 239 -10.87 17.87 -13.10
CA ASN A 239 -10.27 16.93 -12.18
C ASN A 239 -8.99 16.37 -12.82
N ILE A 240 -7.92 17.14 -12.78
CA ILE A 240 -6.57 16.64 -13.01
C ILE A 240 -5.95 16.59 -11.63
N MET A 241 -5.73 15.37 -11.11
CA MET A 241 -4.91 15.19 -9.92
C MET A 241 -3.54 15.82 -10.19
N PRO A 242 -2.97 16.57 -9.22
CA PRO A 242 -1.61 17.06 -9.35
C PRO A 242 -0.67 15.88 -9.55
N GLN A 243 0.22 16.01 -10.52
CA GLN A 243 1.24 15.01 -10.84
C GLN A 243 2.16 14.85 -9.64
N CYS A 244 2.51 13.59 -9.33
CA CYS A 244 3.56 13.24 -8.38
C CYS A 244 4.85 14.00 -8.73
N PRO A 245 5.61 14.54 -7.75
CA PRO A 245 6.90 15.16 -8.00
C PRO A 245 7.91 14.30 -8.77
N CYS A 246 7.64 12.99 -8.88
CA CYS A 246 8.42 12.05 -9.69
C CYS A 246 8.37 12.35 -11.20
N ASP A 247 7.43 13.19 -11.67
CA ASP A 247 7.23 13.45 -13.10
C ASP A 247 8.20 14.50 -13.70
N ASN A 248 8.97 15.21 -12.89
CA ASN A 248 9.73 16.39 -13.35
C ASN A 248 11.23 16.16 -13.60
N ASN A 249 11.71 14.94 -13.67
CA ASN A 249 13.08 14.69 -14.10
C ASN A 249 13.15 14.15 -15.53
N ASP A 250 12.75 15.00 -16.49
CA ASP A 250 13.17 14.87 -17.88
C ASP A 250 14.69 15.13 -18.00
N TYR A 251 15.47 14.08 -17.80
CA TYR A 251 16.80 14.00 -18.38
C TYR A 251 16.77 13.02 -19.56
N ASP A 252 16.00 13.37 -20.60
CA ASP A 252 16.27 12.92 -21.96
C ASP A 252 17.39 13.80 -22.53
N THR A 253 18.63 13.59 -22.13
CA THR A 253 19.76 13.91 -22.99
C THR A 253 20.13 12.63 -23.71
N GLU A 254 19.55 12.49 -24.89
CA GLU A 254 20.10 11.64 -25.94
C GLU A 254 21.59 11.97 -26.13
N ASN A 255 22.44 11.05 -25.73
CA ASN A 255 23.74 10.90 -26.31
C ASN A 255 23.76 9.54 -27.01
N GLU A 256 23.13 9.50 -28.18
CA GLU A 256 23.58 8.58 -29.23
C GLU A 256 24.92 9.05 -29.75
N ALA A 257 25.97 8.40 -29.33
CA ALA A 257 27.22 8.37 -30.03
C ALA A 257 27.77 6.95 -29.99
N LEU A 258 27.55 6.27 -31.10
CA LEU A 258 28.52 5.49 -31.90
C LEU A 258 29.59 4.70 -31.10
N TYR A 259 29.42 3.40 -30.96
CA TYR A 259 30.23 2.34 -31.64
C TYR A 259 29.58 0.98 -31.38
#